data_b34827beaece73569d6c628db2f5e3ec
#
_entry.id   b34827beaece73569d6c628db2f5e3ec
#
_cell.length_a   1.000
_cell.length_b   1.000
_cell.length_c   1.000
_cell.angle_alpha   90.00
_cell.angle_beta   90.00
_cell.angle_gamma   90.00
#
_symmetry.space_group_name_H-M   'P 1'
#
loop_
_entity.id
_entity.type
_entity.pdbx_description
1 polymer ?
#
loop_
_entity_poly.entity_id
_entity_poly.type
_entity_poly.pdbx_seq_one_letter_code
_entity_poly.pdbx_strand_id
1 'polypeptide(L)'
;YKRQVNSISNIPKILSNDGFLEIEDLQKNRELSEHTTEDIANYVNANSTIKNRMVSKHEDFFNIIIQPSPNVSHDILRHRVVQVGDSLLSMNYDIHYGGTAYITGSVPTMIKKDISTLIFIGLGLMCGILVLNIRNVFSVFLIFSIIIQSLIVMAGIMGWITYYTGSKYFYFTIINSSMPIILLTIANSDGVHFVTRFFKEMRSGNDTRQAISASIDKLLMPIFLTSITTISAFLALYFAPINQLLGYGVCLSIGILYAFILSVTFLPAAISFKKWNPESISISRESILEKTIRNIGVVI
;
A
#
# COMPACT_ATOMS: atom_id res chain seq x y z
N TYR A 1 -17.10 37.20 -1.49
CA TYR A 1 -16.63 36.15 -0.55
C TYR A 1 -17.46 34.90 -0.81
N LYS A 2 -16.91 33.91 -1.53
CA LYS A 2 -17.58 32.58 -1.62
C LYS A 2 -17.52 31.91 -0.25
N ARG A 3 -18.68 31.68 0.37
CA ARG A 3 -18.75 30.93 1.61
C ARG A 3 -18.20 29.53 1.38
N GLN A 4 -17.24 29.13 2.19
CA GLN A 4 -16.57 27.82 2.10
C GLN A 4 -17.30 26.75 2.94
N VAL A 5 -18.28 27.15 3.74
CA VAL A 5 -19.10 26.26 4.58
C VAL A 5 -20.57 26.54 4.28
N ASN A 6 -21.28 25.49 3.88
CA ASN A 6 -22.73 25.52 3.63
C ASN A 6 -23.43 24.60 4.63
N SER A 7 -24.33 25.17 5.39
CA SER A 7 -25.20 24.48 6.35
C SER A 7 -26.63 25.01 6.20
N ILE A 8 -27.59 24.37 6.83
CA ILE A 8 -28.99 24.82 6.81
C ILE A 8 -29.12 26.28 7.27
N SER A 9 -28.30 26.72 8.24
CA SER A 9 -28.36 28.07 8.80
C SER A 9 -27.85 29.18 7.89
N ASN A 10 -27.08 28.86 6.83
CA ASN A 10 -26.48 29.85 5.95
C ASN A 10 -26.86 29.68 4.46
N ILE A 11 -27.94 28.95 4.19
CA ILE A 11 -28.48 28.82 2.84
C ILE A 11 -29.17 30.14 2.43
N PRO A 12 -28.91 30.68 1.23
CA PRO A 12 -29.62 31.83 0.76
C PRO A 12 -31.09 31.48 0.44
N LYS A 13 -32.01 32.25 0.98
CA LYS A 13 -33.42 32.25 0.59
C LYS A 13 -33.60 33.16 -0.61
N ILE A 14 -34.12 32.61 -1.70
CA ILE A 14 -34.41 33.34 -2.91
C ILE A 14 -35.89 33.69 -2.88
N LEU A 15 -36.18 34.99 -2.77
CA LEU A 15 -37.53 35.54 -2.80
C LEU A 15 -37.74 36.27 -4.15
N SER A 16 -38.88 36.07 -4.74
CA SER A 16 -39.32 36.87 -5.90
C SER A 16 -40.30 37.93 -5.42
N ASN A 17 -39.87 39.17 -5.41
CA ASN A 17 -40.70 40.32 -5.04
C ASN A 17 -40.77 41.26 -6.23
N ASP A 18 -41.97 41.54 -6.73
CA ASP A 18 -42.25 42.47 -7.83
C ASP A 18 -41.33 42.37 -9.10
N GLY A 19 -40.96 41.11 -9.45
CA GLY A 19 -40.10 40.87 -10.63
C GLY A 19 -38.61 41.00 -10.36
N PHE A 20 -38.21 41.28 -9.12
CA PHE A 20 -36.81 41.25 -8.67
C PHE A 20 -36.55 40.01 -7.80
N LEU A 21 -35.35 39.41 -8.00
CA LEU A 21 -34.86 38.32 -7.17
C LEU A 21 -34.10 38.92 -5.99
N GLU A 22 -34.67 38.78 -4.80
CA GLU A 22 -34.04 39.18 -3.54
C GLU A 22 -33.38 37.94 -2.89
N ILE A 23 -32.11 38.06 -2.54
CA ILE A 23 -31.33 36.96 -1.91
C ILE A 23 -31.06 37.34 -0.47
N GLU A 24 -31.71 36.67 0.45
CA GLU A 24 -31.50 36.85 1.88
C GLU A 24 -30.93 35.56 2.51
N ASP A 25 -30.22 35.69 3.67
CA ASP A 25 -29.85 34.53 4.44
C ASP A 25 -31.08 33.94 5.13
N LEU A 26 -31.24 32.61 5.07
CA LEU A 26 -32.39 31.91 5.66
C LEU A 26 -32.48 32.15 7.16
N GLN A 27 -31.32 32.27 7.83
CA GLN A 27 -31.22 32.62 9.23
C GLN A 27 -30.55 33.99 9.39
N LYS A 28 -31.35 35.00 9.81
CA LYS A 28 -30.85 36.37 10.04
C LYS A 28 -30.21 36.56 11.41
N ASN A 29 -30.69 35.84 12.43
CA ASN A 29 -30.21 35.93 13.82
C ASN A 29 -29.57 34.64 14.30
N ARG A 30 -28.56 34.75 15.19
CA ARG A 30 -27.90 33.59 15.80
C ARG A 30 -28.80 32.81 16.78
N GLU A 31 -29.80 33.44 17.33
CA GLU A 31 -30.76 32.80 18.23
C GLU A 31 -31.94 32.22 17.44
N LEU A 32 -32.14 30.92 17.60
CA LEU A 32 -33.25 30.19 16.98
C LEU A 32 -34.47 30.35 17.88
N SER A 33 -35.49 31.12 17.45
CA SER A 33 -36.82 31.07 18.04
C SER A 33 -37.64 29.94 17.41
N GLU A 34 -38.70 29.47 18.09
CA GLU A 34 -39.61 28.44 17.53
C GLU A 34 -40.13 28.83 16.14
N HIS A 35 -40.49 30.09 15.96
CA HIS A 35 -40.99 30.64 14.68
C HIS A 35 -39.92 30.59 13.58
N THR A 36 -38.66 30.81 13.93
CA THR A 36 -37.53 30.76 12.96
C THR A 36 -37.24 29.34 12.54
N THR A 37 -37.36 28.36 13.41
CA THR A 37 -37.17 26.93 13.11
C THR A 37 -38.27 26.40 12.20
N GLU A 38 -39.51 26.83 12.40
CA GLU A 38 -40.65 26.44 11.56
C GLU A 38 -40.57 27.02 10.16
N ASP A 39 -40.16 28.29 10.01
CA ASP A 39 -39.89 28.94 8.73
C ASP A 39 -38.75 28.26 7.97
N ILE A 40 -37.67 27.87 8.64
CA ILE A 40 -36.55 27.13 8.05
C ILE A 40 -37.03 25.76 7.55
N ALA A 41 -37.77 25.03 8.37
CA ALA A 41 -38.31 23.71 8.03
C ALA A 41 -39.23 23.77 6.80
N ASN A 42 -40.15 24.75 6.80
CA ASN A 42 -41.08 24.97 5.70
C ASN A 42 -40.34 25.31 4.39
N TYR A 43 -39.33 26.18 4.43
CA TYR A 43 -38.53 26.53 3.27
C TYR A 43 -37.71 25.35 2.73
N VAL A 44 -37.08 24.58 3.62
CA VAL A 44 -36.30 23.40 3.24
C VAL A 44 -37.22 22.33 2.63
N ASN A 45 -38.40 22.10 3.22
CA ASN A 45 -39.35 21.12 2.71
C ASN A 45 -39.96 21.51 1.38
N ALA A 46 -40.17 22.82 1.13
CA ALA A 46 -40.63 23.33 -0.16
C ALA A 46 -39.59 23.22 -1.28
N ASN A 47 -38.30 23.16 -0.96
CA ASN A 47 -37.20 23.10 -1.92
C ASN A 47 -36.54 21.71 -1.96
N SER A 48 -37.00 20.86 -2.86
CA SER A 48 -36.49 19.47 -3.01
C SER A 48 -34.97 19.39 -3.22
N THR A 49 -34.37 20.37 -3.90
CA THR A 49 -32.93 20.44 -4.15
C THR A 49 -32.15 20.68 -2.84
N ILE A 50 -32.66 21.52 -1.96
CA ILE A 50 -32.05 21.81 -0.66
C ILE A 50 -32.29 20.64 0.28
N LYS A 51 -33.52 20.14 0.34
CA LYS A 51 -33.89 19.00 1.18
C LYS A 51 -32.99 17.80 0.89
N ASN A 52 -32.86 17.39 -0.36
CA ASN A 52 -32.06 16.22 -0.75
C ASN A 52 -30.55 16.40 -0.57
N ARG A 53 -30.05 17.62 -0.41
CA ARG A 53 -28.60 17.89 -0.20
C ARG A 53 -28.22 18.09 1.26
N MET A 54 -29.10 18.71 2.03
CA MET A 54 -28.80 19.17 3.39
C MET A 54 -29.45 18.31 4.46
N VAL A 55 -30.58 17.66 4.14
CA VAL A 55 -31.34 16.82 5.06
C VAL A 55 -31.53 15.46 4.44
N SER A 56 -31.45 14.42 5.25
CA SER A 56 -31.74 13.06 4.81
C SER A 56 -33.24 12.89 4.53
N LYS A 57 -33.59 11.85 3.78
CA LYS A 57 -35.00 11.53 3.43
C LYS A 57 -35.88 11.30 4.64
N HIS A 58 -35.30 10.78 5.73
CA HIS A 58 -36.00 10.49 7.00
C HIS A 58 -35.80 11.57 8.06
N GLU A 59 -35.11 12.68 7.72
CA GLU A 59 -34.86 13.84 8.61
C GLU A 59 -33.98 13.52 9.83
N ASP A 60 -33.23 12.40 9.79
CA ASP A 60 -32.36 11.92 10.87
C ASP A 60 -30.90 12.43 10.72
N PHE A 61 -30.52 12.95 9.56
CA PHE A 61 -29.18 13.47 9.32
C PHE A 61 -29.22 14.86 8.69
N PHE A 62 -28.31 15.72 9.14
CA PHE A 62 -28.04 17.02 8.53
C PHE A 62 -26.63 17.06 7.94
N ASN A 63 -26.50 17.57 6.75
CA ASN A 63 -25.20 17.71 6.07
C ASN A 63 -24.65 19.13 6.24
N ILE A 64 -23.39 19.20 6.67
CA ILE A 64 -22.58 20.42 6.62
C ILE A 64 -21.56 20.24 5.52
N ILE A 65 -21.67 21.01 4.42
CA ILE A 65 -20.80 20.91 3.26
C ILE A 65 -19.68 21.94 3.41
N ILE A 66 -18.45 21.45 3.56
CA ILE A 66 -17.24 22.27 3.66
C ILE A 66 -16.51 22.19 2.33
N GLN A 67 -16.36 23.34 1.65
CA GLN A 67 -15.59 23.43 0.41
C GLN A 67 -14.15 23.84 0.75
N PRO A 68 -13.14 22.96 0.53
CA PRO A 68 -11.76 23.30 0.83
C PRO A 68 -11.24 24.43 -0.07
N SER A 69 -10.37 25.28 0.49
CA SER A 69 -9.60 26.23 -0.30
C SER A 69 -8.55 25.48 -1.13
N PRO A 70 -8.28 25.89 -2.39
CA PRO A 70 -7.30 25.21 -3.25
C PRO A 70 -5.89 25.09 -2.66
N ASN A 71 -5.53 25.95 -1.72
CA ASN A 71 -4.19 26.04 -1.15
C ASN A 71 -4.05 25.29 0.19
N VAL A 72 -5.10 24.62 0.67
CA VAL A 72 -5.06 23.89 1.95
C VAL A 72 -4.87 22.41 1.69
N SER A 73 -3.87 21.81 2.32
CA SER A 73 -3.67 20.35 2.29
C SER A 73 -4.89 19.65 2.88
N HIS A 74 -5.35 18.59 2.22
CA HIS A 74 -6.51 17.79 2.65
C HIS A 74 -6.29 17.15 4.03
N ASP A 75 -5.06 16.80 4.39
CA ASP A 75 -4.71 16.26 5.70
C ASP A 75 -4.92 17.29 6.82
N ILE A 76 -4.44 18.51 6.62
CA ILE A 76 -4.63 19.62 7.57
C ILE A 76 -6.13 19.97 7.71
N LEU A 77 -6.85 20.01 6.59
CA LEU A 77 -8.30 20.26 6.59
C LEU A 77 -9.02 19.18 7.39
N ARG A 78 -8.74 17.91 7.09
CA ARG A 78 -9.32 16.77 7.79
C ARG A 78 -9.08 16.86 9.30
N HIS A 79 -7.82 17.07 9.72
CA HIS A 79 -7.48 17.19 11.14
C HIS A 79 -8.27 18.29 11.83
N ARG A 80 -8.38 19.46 11.22
CA ARG A 80 -9.13 20.58 11.79
C ARG A 80 -10.63 20.31 11.86
N VAL A 81 -11.21 19.76 10.79
CA VAL A 81 -12.65 19.45 10.75
C VAL A 81 -13.02 18.41 11.79
N VAL A 82 -12.24 17.34 11.91
CA VAL A 82 -12.45 16.31 12.92
C VAL A 82 -12.29 16.89 14.34
N GLN A 83 -11.23 17.66 14.57
CA GLN A 83 -11.00 18.29 15.88
C GLN A 83 -12.16 19.20 16.31
N VAL A 84 -12.69 20.02 15.38
CA VAL A 84 -13.83 20.90 15.66
C VAL A 84 -15.10 20.09 15.87
N GLY A 85 -15.36 19.10 15.04
CA GLY A 85 -16.53 18.23 15.20
C GLY A 85 -16.51 17.50 16.54
N ASP A 86 -15.42 16.82 16.85
CA ASP A 86 -15.30 16.04 18.08
C ASP A 86 -15.35 16.92 19.35
N SER A 87 -14.81 18.13 19.29
CA SER A 87 -14.80 19.04 20.46
C SER A 87 -16.14 19.75 20.71
N LEU A 88 -16.89 20.07 19.66
CA LEU A 88 -18.10 20.89 19.77
C LEU A 88 -19.40 20.09 19.69
N LEU A 89 -19.40 18.99 18.96
CA LEU A 89 -20.64 18.30 18.59
C LEU A 89 -20.74 16.87 19.17
N SER A 90 -19.61 16.20 19.46
CA SER A 90 -19.60 14.79 19.87
C SER A 90 -20.34 14.49 21.19
N MET A 91 -20.56 15.49 22.03
CA MET A 91 -21.30 15.29 23.29
C MET A 91 -22.79 15.01 23.09
N ASN A 92 -23.39 15.48 21.99
CA ASN A 92 -24.85 15.42 21.78
C ASN A 92 -25.26 14.78 20.45
N TYR A 93 -24.32 14.56 19.53
CA TYR A 93 -24.62 14.10 18.17
C TYR A 93 -23.60 13.09 17.69
N ASP A 94 -24.06 12.09 16.94
CA ASP A 94 -23.19 11.20 16.18
C ASP A 94 -22.72 11.88 14.91
N ILE A 95 -21.41 12.02 14.74
CA ILE A 95 -20.82 12.74 13.61
C ILE A 95 -20.20 11.77 12.63
N HIS A 96 -20.60 11.87 11.38
CA HIS A 96 -20.04 11.12 10.28
C HIS A 96 -19.30 12.07 9.31
N TYR A 97 -18.02 11.76 9.06
CA TYR A 97 -17.18 12.54 8.16
C TYR A 97 -17.10 11.85 6.80
N GLY A 98 -17.27 12.61 5.72
CA GLY A 98 -17.22 12.09 4.36
C GLY A 98 -16.71 13.09 3.33
N GLY A 99 -16.61 12.64 2.09
CA GLY A 99 -16.19 13.46 0.96
C GLY A 99 -14.73 13.26 0.54
N THR A 100 -14.41 13.67 -0.67
CA THR A 100 -13.10 13.44 -1.30
C THR A 100 -11.94 14.00 -0.48
N ALA A 101 -12.07 15.20 0.07
CA ALA A 101 -11.01 15.82 0.88
C ALA A 101 -10.74 15.05 2.18
N TYR A 102 -11.78 14.52 2.84
CA TYR A 102 -11.64 13.70 4.04
C TYR A 102 -10.97 12.36 3.73
N ILE A 103 -11.42 11.67 2.69
CA ILE A 103 -10.84 10.39 2.25
C ILE A 103 -9.38 10.59 1.86
N THR A 104 -9.09 11.57 1.00
CA THR A 104 -7.72 11.83 0.55
C THR A 104 -6.78 12.22 1.70
N GLY A 105 -7.27 12.98 2.69
CA GLY A 105 -6.51 13.32 3.88
C GLY A 105 -6.34 12.16 4.87
N SER A 106 -7.24 11.16 4.87
CA SER A 106 -7.15 9.97 5.75
C SER A 106 -6.21 8.90 5.20
N VAL A 107 -6.15 8.80 3.89
CA VAL A 107 -5.44 7.76 3.15
C VAL A 107 -3.97 7.63 3.56
N PRO A 108 -3.13 8.69 3.64
CA PRO A 108 -1.72 8.55 4.00
C PRO A 108 -1.51 7.92 5.38
N THR A 109 -2.34 8.27 6.35
CA THR A 109 -2.24 7.76 7.72
C THR A 109 -2.67 6.30 7.83
N MET A 110 -3.77 5.94 7.16
CA MET A 110 -4.26 4.56 7.10
C MET A 110 -3.28 3.65 6.39
N ILE A 111 -2.79 4.06 5.22
CA ILE A 111 -1.82 3.30 4.43
C ILE A 111 -0.54 3.06 5.22
N LYS A 112 0.01 4.08 5.89
CA LYS A 112 1.24 3.93 6.67
C LYS A 112 1.08 2.84 7.74
N LYS A 113 -0.06 2.79 8.42
CA LYS A 113 -0.36 1.77 9.43
C LYS A 113 -0.52 0.39 8.80
N ASP A 114 -1.30 0.29 7.73
CA ASP A 114 -1.60 -0.99 7.06
C ASP A 114 -0.35 -1.58 6.41
N ILE A 115 0.44 -0.79 5.70
CA ILE A 115 1.70 -1.23 5.10
C ILE A 115 2.64 -1.77 6.17
N SER A 116 2.85 -1.02 7.26
CA SER A 116 3.72 -1.45 8.35
C SER A 116 3.26 -2.80 8.92
N THR A 117 1.97 -2.92 9.22
CA THR A 117 1.38 -4.16 9.77
C THR A 117 1.51 -5.33 8.79
N LEU A 118 1.18 -5.13 7.51
CA LEU A 118 1.27 -6.18 6.50
C LEU A 118 2.71 -6.61 6.22
N ILE A 119 3.66 -5.68 6.20
CA ILE A 119 5.09 -6.00 6.05
C ILE A 119 5.57 -6.85 7.24
N PHE A 120 5.26 -6.47 8.48
CA PHE A 120 5.69 -7.22 9.66
C PHE A 120 5.05 -8.61 9.73
N ILE A 121 3.75 -8.73 9.44
CA ILE A 121 3.07 -10.03 9.38
C ILE A 121 3.64 -10.87 8.24
N GLY A 122 3.81 -10.31 7.05
CA GLY A 122 4.37 -10.99 5.89
C GLY A 122 5.79 -11.49 6.12
N LEU A 123 6.67 -10.64 6.69
CA LEU A 123 8.03 -11.02 7.07
C LEU A 123 8.04 -12.13 8.14
N GLY A 124 7.19 -12.02 9.16
CA GLY A 124 7.10 -13.02 10.23
C GLY A 124 6.63 -14.37 9.70
N LEU A 125 5.58 -14.38 8.89
CA LEU A 125 5.06 -15.63 8.28
C LEU A 125 6.09 -16.24 7.32
N MET A 126 6.72 -15.41 6.48
CA MET A 126 7.77 -15.86 5.58
C MET A 126 8.98 -16.44 6.35
N CYS A 127 9.41 -15.75 7.42
CA CYS A 127 10.48 -16.25 8.28
C CYS A 127 10.13 -17.61 8.87
N GLY A 128 8.93 -17.77 9.40
CA GLY A 128 8.44 -19.04 9.93
C GLY A 128 8.51 -20.17 8.90
N ILE A 129 7.96 -19.94 7.70
CA ILE A 129 8.00 -20.93 6.61
C ILE A 129 9.45 -21.26 6.18
N LEU A 130 10.30 -20.23 6.06
CA LEU A 130 11.71 -20.42 5.69
C LEU A 130 12.48 -21.24 6.72
N VAL A 131 12.32 -20.92 8.01
CA VAL A 131 12.99 -21.66 9.09
C VAL A 131 12.54 -23.11 9.12
N LEU A 132 11.25 -23.37 8.95
CA LEU A 132 10.70 -24.73 8.90
C LEU A 132 11.19 -25.52 7.69
N ASN A 133 11.35 -24.86 6.55
CA ASN A 133 11.73 -25.52 5.30
C ASN A 133 13.24 -25.68 5.15
N ILE A 134 14.01 -24.62 5.34
CA ILE A 134 15.48 -24.58 5.16
C ILE A 134 16.21 -25.13 6.39
N ARG A 135 15.64 -24.96 7.61
CA ARG A 135 16.21 -25.42 8.89
C ARG A 135 17.64 -24.92 9.16
N ASN A 136 18.03 -23.84 8.53
CA ASN A 136 19.34 -23.21 8.69
C ASN A 136 19.20 -21.71 8.83
N VAL A 137 19.40 -21.19 10.04
CA VAL A 137 19.21 -19.77 10.37
C VAL A 137 20.12 -18.86 9.54
N PHE A 138 21.37 -19.29 9.26
CA PHE A 138 22.30 -18.48 8.45
C PHE A 138 21.79 -18.30 7.01
N SER A 139 21.30 -19.35 6.39
CA SER A 139 20.74 -19.28 5.03
C SER A 139 19.48 -18.43 4.99
N VAL A 140 18.62 -18.54 6.01
CA VAL A 140 17.43 -17.68 6.14
C VAL A 140 17.85 -16.21 6.27
N PHE A 141 18.83 -15.90 7.11
CA PHE A 141 19.37 -14.55 7.26
C PHE A 141 19.91 -13.98 5.95
N LEU A 142 20.62 -14.78 5.14
CA LEU A 142 21.12 -14.35 3.83
C LEU A 142 19.98 -14.01 2.86
N ILE A 143 18.93 -14.84 2.81
CA ILE A 143 17.76 -14.56 1.98
C ILE A 143 17.08 -13.25 2.41
N PHE A 144 16.90 -13.05 3.72
CA PHE A 144 16.36 -11.80 4.26
C PHE A 144 17.23 -10.58 3.92
N SER A 145 18.55 -10.73 3.96
CA SER A 145 19.49 -9.67 3.58
C SER A 145 19.29 -9.22 2.13
N ILE A 146 19.09 -10.16 1.21
CA ILE A 146 18.80 -9.85 -0.22
C ILE A 146 17.50 -9.07 -0.33
N ILE A 147 16.44 -9.52 0.34
CA ILE A 147 15.14 -8.87 0.29
C ILE A 147 15.21 -7.43 0.82
N ILE A 148 15.84 -7.23 1.97
CA ILE A 148 15.98 -5.90 2.59
C ILE A 148 16.79 -4.98 1.67
N GLN A 149 17.92 -5.44 1.12
CA GLN A 149 18.74 -4.66 0.20
C GLN A 149 17.95 -4.27 -1.07
N SER A 150 17.18 -5.20 -1.62
CA SER A 150 16.37 -4.95 -2.81
C SER A 150 15.25 -3.93 -2.53
N LEU A 151 14.62 -3.97 -1.36
CA LEU A 151 13.64 -2.98 -0.93
C LEU A 151 14.28 -1.59 -0.76
N ILE A 152 15.46 -1.51 -0.15
CA ILE A 152 16.19 -0.25 0.03
C ILE A 152 16.57 0.36 -1.31
N VAL A 153 17.09 -0.45 -2.24
CA VAL A 153 17.48 0.03 -3.58
C VAL A 153 16.26 0.47 -4.37
N MET A 154 15.17 -0.30 -4.37
CA MET A 154 13.92 0.08 -5.04
C MET A 154 13.39 1.42 -4.51
N ALA A 155 13.26 1.56 -3.18
CA ALA A 155 12.76 2.79 -2.57
C ALA A 155 13.74 3.97 -2.74
N GLY A 156 15.04 3.72 -2.66
CA GLY A 156 16.09 4.72 -2.86
C GLY A 156 16.08 5.28 -4.29
N ILE A 157 15.99 4.42 -5.30
CA ILE A 157 15.92 4.85 -6.71
C ILE A 157 14.63 5.62 -6.98
N MET A 158 13.50 5.17 -6.45
CA MET A 158 12.24 5.90 -6.54
C MET A 158 12.36 7.31 -5.96
N GLY A 159 12.96 7.45 -4.78
CA GLY A 159 13.22 8.74 -4.13
C GLY A 159 14.19 9.61 -4.94
N TRP A 160 15.26 9.04 -5.47
CA TRP A 160 16.25 9.73 -6.29
C TRP A 160 15.65 10.27 -7.59
N ILE A 161 14.90 9.45 -8.32
CA ILE A 161 14.23 9.89 -9.54
C ILE A 161 13.27 11.03 -9.23
N THR A 162 12.47 10.91 -8.17
CA THR A 162 11.55 11.97 -7.73
C THR A 162 12.30 13.27 -7.42
N TYR A 163 13.41 13.19 -6.69
CA TYR A 163 14.19 14.36 -6.29
C TYR A 163 14.83 15.09 -7.48
N TYR A 164 15.47 14.37 -8.40
CA TYR A 164 16.17 14.98 -9.53
C TYR A 164 15.27 15.40 -10.68
N THR A 165 14.20 14.65 -10.95
CA THR A 165 13.34 14.93 -12.10
C THR A 165 12.11 15.77 -11.75
N GLY A 166 11.74 15.85 -10.47
CA GLY A 166 10.46 16.45 -10.03
C GLY A 166 9.23 15.72 -10.57
N SER A 167 9.43 14.53 -11.14
CA SER A 167 8.39 13.79 -11.84
C SER A 167 7.33 13.25 -10.88
N LYS A 168 6.07 13.61 -11.11
CA LYS A 168 4.93 13.15 -10.32
C LYS A 168 4.63 11.66 -10.48
N TYR A 169 5.17 11.01 -11.51
CA TYR A 169 4.99 9.58 -11.78
C TYR A 169 5.63 8.68 -10.73
N PHE A 170 6.66 9.18 -10.04
CA PHE A 170 7.43 8.44 -9.03
C PHE A 170 7.08 8.85 -7.59
N TYR A 171 6.06 9.68 -7.38
CA TYR A 171 5.60 9.99 -6.03
C TYR A 171 5.00 8.76 -5.38
N PHE A 172 5.27 8.60 -4.09
CA PHE A 172 4.68 7.52 -3.32
C PHE A 172 3.16 7.73 -3.20
N THR A 173 2.40 6.80 -3.76
CA THR A 173 0.93 6.83 -3.78
C THR A 173 0.37 5.57 -3.12
N ILE A 174 -0.95 5.49 -3.00
CA ILE A 174 -1.65 4.29 -2.49
C ILE A 174 -1.25 3.03 -3.25
N ILE A 175 -1.13 3.13 -4.58
CA ILE A 175 -0.77 1.98 -5.44
C ILE A 175 0.61 1.44 -5.06
N ASN A 176 1.55 2.33 -4.77
CA ASN A 176 2.93 1.97 -4.45
C ASN A 176 3.06 1.24 -3.09
N SER A 177 2.02 1.28 -2.27
CA SER A 177 2.00 0.59 -0.97
C SER A 177 2.14 -0.93 -1.07
N SER A 178 1.74 -1.51 -2.19
CA SER A 178 1.86 -2.95 -2.46
C SER A 178 3.25 -3.38 -2.93
N MET A 179 4.10 -2.45 -3.40
CA MET A 179 5.45 -2.78 -3.93
C MET A 179 6.31 -3.60 -2.97
N PRO A 180 6.43 -3.23 -1.67
CA PRO A 180 7.27 -3.99 -0.75
C PRO A 180 6.83 -5.45 -0.61
N ILE A 181 5.52 -5.71 -0.58
CA ILE A 181 4.96 -7.06 -0.41
C ILE A 181 5.23 -7.91 -1.66
N ILE A 182 5.05 -7.32 -2.84
CA ILE A 182 5.32 -8.01 -4.11
C ILE A 182 6.80 -8.33 -4.25
N LEU A 183 7.68 -7.36 -4.01
CA LEU A 183 9.12 -7.56 -4.09
C LEU A 183 9.61 -8.60 -3.08
N LEU A 184 9.07 -8.57 -1.85
CA LEU A 184 9.37 -9.55 -0.82
C LEU A 184 9.04 -10.98 -1.29
N THR A 185 7.89 -11.16 -1.94
CA THR A 185 7.46 -12.48 -2.43
C THR A 185 8.34 -12.98 -3.57
N ILE A 186 8.68 -12.12 -4.52
CA ILE A 186 9.47 -12.49 -5.71
C ILE A 186 10.94 -12.73 -5.31
N ALA A 187 11.55 -11.80 -4.59
CA ALA A 187 12.96 -11.90 -4.19
C ALA A 187 13.24 -13.11 -3.27
N ASN A 188 12.25 -13.49 -2.44
CA ASN A 188 12.35 -14.68 -1.61
C ASN A 188 12.49 -15.97 -2.43
N SER A 189 11.74 -16.08 -3.53
CA SER A 189 11.68 -17.30 -4.35
C SER A 189 13.05 -17.70 -4.86
N ASP A 190 13.81 -16.77 -5.44
CA ASP A 190 15.13 -17.04 -6.03
C ASP A 190 16.13 -17.53 -4.97
N GLY A 191 16.16 -16.87 -3.81
CA GLY A 191 17.03 -17.25 -2.70
C GLY A 191 16.70 -18.63 -2.15
N VAL A 192 15.43 -18.96 -2.00
CA VAL A 192 14.98 -20.28 -1.52
C VAL A 192 15.38 -21.38 -2.48
N HIS A 193 15.14 -21.17 -3.78
CA HIS A 193 15.52 -22.15 -4.81
C HIS A 193 17.02 -22.40 -4.81
N PHE A 194 17.84 -21.36 -4.70
CA PHE A 194 19.29 -21.48 -4.66
C PHE A 194 19.76 -22.27 -3.42
N VAL A 195 19.31 -21.91 -2.23
CA VAL A 195 19.72 -22.57 -0.97
C VAL A 195 19.27 -24.03 -0.93
N THR A 196 18.04 -24.30 -1.36
CA THR A 196 17.54 -25.68 -1.42
C THR A 196 18.35 -26.53 -2.38
N ARG A 197 18.71 -26.00 -3.55
CA ARG A 197 19.56 -26.69 -4.51
C ARG A 197 20.95 -26.90 -3.98
N PHE A 198 21.55 -25.91 -3.36
CA PHE A 198 22.86 -26.00 -2.74
C PHE A 198 22.88 -27.14 -1.68
N PHE A 199 21.89 -27.23 -0.81
CA PHE A 199 21.80 -28.31 0.16
C PHE A 199 21.63 -29.70 -0.50
N LYS A 200 20.90 -29.75 -1.61
CA LYS A 200 20.75 -30.99 -2.37
C LYS A 200 22.09 -31.45 -2.96
N GLU A 201 22.88 -30.53 -3.54
CA GLU A 201 24.20 -30.86 -4.09
C GLU A 201 25.19 -31.27 -2.96
N MET A 202 25.14 -30.63 -1.80
CA MET A 202 25.92 -31.05 -0.62
C MET A 202 25.56 -32.46 -0.14
N ARG A 203 24.27 -32.84 -0.15
CA ARG A 203 23.82 -34.21 0.15
C ARG A 203 24.34 -35.26 -0.83
N SER A 204 24.58 -34.85 -2.08
CA SER A 204 25.13 -35.74 -3.09
C SER A 204 26.65 -35.99 -2.96
N GLY A 205 27.29 -35.44 -1.93
CA GLY A 205 28.70 -35.66 -1.64
C GLY A 205 29.64 -34.62 -2.25
N ASN A 206 29.10 -33.58 -2.86
CA ASN A 206 29.89 -32.47 -3.40
C ASN A 206 30.49 -31.64 -2.25
N ASP A 207 31.68 -31.11 -2.44
CA ASP A 207 32.21 -30.09 -1.53
C ASP A 207 31.46 -28.72 -1.71
N THR A 208 31.72 -27.77 -0.81
CA THR A 208 31.02 -26.48 -0.83
C THR A 208 31.17 -25.75 -2.16
N ARG A 209 32.35 -25.75 -2.78
CA ARG A 209 32.61 -25.08 -4.07
C ARG A 209 31.89 -25.77 -5.22
N GLN A 210 32.00 -27.10 -5.26
CA GLN A 210 31.33 -27.93 -6.26
C GLN A 210 29.82 -27.79 -6.18
N ALA A 211 29.26 -27.81 -4.95
CA ALA A 211 27.83 -27.65 -4.71
C ALA A 211 27.32 -26.26 -5.16
N ILE A 212 28.10 -25.19 -4.91
CA ILE A 212 27.77 -23.85 -5.40
C ILE A 212 27.77 -23.79 -6.93
N SER A 213 28.86 -24.27 -7.58
CA SER A 213 28.97 -24.28 -9.03
C SER A 213 27.83 -25.07 -9.69
N ALA A 214 27.59 -26.29 -9.21
CA ALA A 214 26.50 -27.13 -9.72
C ALA A 214 25.11 -26.50 -9.50
N SER A 215 24.93 -25.70 -8.44
CA SER A 215 23.68 -24.99 -8.19
C SER A 215 23.50 -23.82 -9.14
N ILE A 216 24.56 -23.04 -9.38
CA ILE A 216 24.54 -21.93 -10.37
C ILE A 216 24.24 -22.48 -11.76
N ASP A 217 24.96 -23.48 -12.20
CA ASP A 217 24.82 -24.06 -13.55
C ASP A 217 23.39 -24.53 -13.84
N LYS A 218 22.71 -25.07 -12.82
CA LYS A 218 21.34 -25.59 -12.96
C LYS A 218 20.25 -24.54 -12.78
N LEU A 219 20.51 -23.48 -12.00
CA LEU A 219 19.47 -22.53 -11.61
C LEU A 219 19.58 -21.17 -12.30
N LEU A 220 20.78 -20.81 -12.81
CA LEU A 220 20.98 -19.48 -13.42
C LEU A 220 19.96 -19.20 -14.52
N MET A 221 19.78 -20.13 -15.44
CA MET A 221 18.88 -19.94 -16.59
C MET A 221 17.40 -19.91 -16.17
N PRO A 222 16.88 -20.84 -15.34
CA PRO A 222 15.52 -20.75 -14.82
C PRO A 222 15.23 -19.44 -14.05
N ILE A 223 16.12 -19.03 -13.13
CA ILE A 223 15.94 -17.80 -12.34
C ILE A 223 16.03 -16.56 -13.25
N PHE A 224 16.96 -16.55 -14.22
CA PHE A 224 17.04 -15.46 -15.20
C PHE A 224 15.75 -15.34 -16.02
N LEU A 225 15.20 -16.45 -16.53
CA LEU A 225 13.96 -16.45 -17.30
C LEU A 225 12.77 -15.95 -16.48
N THR A 226 12.63 -16.41 -15.24
CA THR A 226 11.53 -15.95 -14.35
C THR A 226 11.68 -14.46 -14.02
N SER A 227 12.88 -13.99 -13.75
CA SER A 227 13.15 -12.59 -13.45
C SER A 227 12.89 -11.70 -14.66
N ILE A 228 13.39 -12.06 -15.87
CA ILE A 228 13.21 -11.23 -17.06
C ILE A 228 11.74 -11.17 -17.51
N THR A 229 10.99 -12.27 -17.40
CA THR A 229 9.57 -12.29 -17.73
C THR A 229 8.77 -11.43 -16.75
N THR A 230 9.11 -11.47 -15.46
CA THR A 230 8.47 -10.66 -14.43
C THR A 230 8.79 -9.18 -14.59
N ILE A 231 10.07 -8.84 -14.86
CA ILE A 231 10.50 -7.48 -15.18
C ILE A 231 9.75 -6.94 -16.40
N SER A 232 9.64 -7.74 -17.46
CA SER A 232 8.92 -7.35 -18.68
C SER A 232 7.43 -7.10 -18.41
N ALA A 233 6.80 -7.91 -17.57
CA ALA A 233 5.41 -7.73 -17.17
C ALA A 233 5.20 -6.42 -16.40
N PHE A 234 6.09 -6.07 -15.45
CA PHE A 234 6.01 -4.80 -14.74
C PHE A 234 6.36 -3.60 -15.62
N LEU A 235 7.34 -3.72 -16.52
CA LEU A 235 7.65 -2.67 -17.49
C LEU A 235 6.49 -2.40 -18.47
N ALA A 236 5.67 -3.40 -18.79
CA ALA A 236 4.47 -3.20 -19.62
C ALA A 236 3.47 -2.21 -19.00
N LEU A 237 3.51 -1.99 -17.67
CA LEU A 237 2.71 -0.96 -16.99
C LEU A 237 3.09 0.46 -17.42
N TYR A 238 4.25 0.65 -18.06
CA TYR A 238 4.64 1.93 -18.67
C TYR A 238 3.61 2.44 -19.69
N PHE A 239 2.93 1.53 -20.38
CA PHE A 239 1.93 1.84 -21.39
C PHE A 239 0.52 1.97 -20.81
N ALA A 240 0.33 1.82 -19.50
CA ALA A 240 -0.97 1.96 -18.86
C ALA A 240 -1.45 3.41 -18.87
N PRO A 241 -2.76 3.66 -19.03
CA PRO A 241 -3.31 5.02 -19.05
C PRO A 241 -3.28 5.73 -17.69
N ILE A 242 -2.85 5.05 -16.64
CA ILE A 242 -2.75 5.57 -15.28
C ILE A 242 -1.30 5.94 -14.99
N ASN A 243 -1.04 7.23 -14.83
CA ASN A 243 0.31 7.77 -14.63
C ASN A 243 1.10 7.15 -13.47
N GLN A 244 0.42 6.78 -12.38
CA GLN A 244 1.07 6.18 -11.21
C GLN A 244 1.61 4.77 -11.49
N LEU A 245 1.02 4.03 -12.43
CA LEU A 245 1.45 2.68 -12.79
C LEU A 245 2.80 2.67 -13.53
N LEU A 246 3.16 3.77 -14.20
CA LEU A 246 4.48 3.91 -14.82
C LEU A 246 5.59 3.84 -13.78
N GLY A 247 5.53 4.69 -12.77
CA GLY A 247 6.54 4.69 -11.70
C GLY A 247 6.55 3.39 -10.90
N TYR A 248 5.37 2.82 -10.66
CA TYR A 248 5.19 1.53 -10.02
C TYR A 248 5.92 0.40 -10.76
N GLY A 249 5.65 0.25 -12.06
CA GLY A 249 6.25 -0.80 -12.87
C GLY A 249 7.77 -0.68 -12.99
N VAL A 250 8.28 0.53 -13.23
CA VAL A 250 9.72 0.78 -13.35
C VAL A 250 10.45 0.49 -12.03
N CYS A 251 9.94 0.99 -10.90
CA CYS A 251 10.61 0.77 -9.61
C CYS A 251 10.61 -0.70 -9.19
N LEU A 252 9.49 -1.42 -9.38
CA LEU A 252 9.45 -2.87 -9.13
C LEU A 252 10.41 -3.64 -10.03
N SER A 253 10.47 -3.29 -11.31
CA SER A 253 11.41 -3.93 -12.26
C SER A 253 12.86 -3.78 -11.83
N ILE A 254 13.25 -2.60 -11.34
CA ILE A 254 14.59 -2.35 -10.80
C ILE A 254 14.82 -3.16 -9.52
N GLY A 255 13.84 -3.22 -8.62
CA GLY A 255 13.93 -4.02 -7.39
C GLY A 255 14.11 -5.50 -7.68
N ILE A 256 13.37 -6.05 -8.65
CA ILE A 256 13.46 -7.45 -9.07
C ILE A 256 14.81 -7.74 -9.74
N LEU A 257 15.25 -6.86 -10.63
CA LEU A 257 16.56 -6.98 -11.27
C LEU A 257 17.70 -7.02 -10.25
N TYR A 258 17.64 -6.15 -9.25
CA TYR A 258 18.63 -6.10 -8.19
C TYR A 258 18.58 -7.35 -7.30
N ALA A 259 17.39 -7.84 -6.97
CA ALA A 259 17.20 -9.09 -6.23
C ALA A 259 17.80 -10.28 -6.99
N PHE A 260 17.56 -10.37 -8.30
CA PHE A 260 18.16 -11.38 -9.17
C PHE A 260 19.69 -11.33 -9.12
N ILE A 261 20.27 -10.13 -9.32
CA ILE A 261 21.75 -9.96 -9.29
C ILE A 261 22.31 -10.45 -7.93
N LEU A 262 21.69 -10.06 -6.82
CA LEU A 262 22.14 -10.49 -5.50
C LEU A 262 21.97 -12.01 -5.27
N SER A 263 20.92 -12.60 -5.81
CA SER A 263 20.67 -14.04 -5.68
C SER A 263 21.70 -14.89 -6.41
N VAL A 264 22.25 -14.39 -7.52
CA VAL A 264 23.25 -15.13 -8.32
C VAL A 264 24.70 -14.72 -8.01
N THR A 265 24.94 -13.61 -7.32
CA THR A 265 26.29 -13.12 -6.97
C THR A 265 26.55 -13.14 -5.48
N PHE A 266 25.80 -12.35 -4.72
CA PHE A 266 25.99 -12.18 -3.27
C PHE A 266 25.69 -13.46 -2.51
N LEU A 267 24.59 -14.14 -2.82
CA LEU A 267 24.18 -15.36 -2.08
C LEU A 267 25.19 -16.50 -2.21
N PRO A 268 25.65 -16.88 -3.42
CA PRO A 268 26.70 -17.88 -3.58
C PRO A 268 28.00 -17.48 -2.88
N ALA A 269 28.41 -16.21 -3.03
CA ALA A 269 29.62 -15.69 -2.39
C ALA A 269 29.51 -15.80 -0.85
N ALA A 270 28.41 -15.35 -0.27
CA ALA A 270 28.20 -15.40 1.18
C ALA A 270 28.16 -16.85 1.72
N ILE A 271 27.55 -17.77 0.98
CA ILE A 271 27.54 -19.20 1.31
C ILE A 271 28.97 -19.78 1.30
N SER A 272 29.83 -19.34 0.38
CA SER A 272 31.20 -19.86 0.25
C SER A 272 32.11 -19.55 1.43
N PHE A 273 31.82 -18.48 2.20
CA PHE A 273 32.61 -18.10 3.38
C PHE A 273 32.38 -19.02 4.59
N LYS A 274 31.30 -19.75 4.61
CA LYS A 274 30.95 -20.63 5.72
C LYS A 274 31.45 -22.06 5.47
N LYS A 275 32.08 -22.66 6.49
CA LYS A 275 32.34 -24.12 6.52
C LYS A 275 31.03 -24.84 6.82
N TRP A 276 30.59 -25.67 5.89
CA TRP A 276 29.35 -26.44 6.02
C TRP A 276 29.68 -27.87 6.50
N ASN A 277 28.94 -28.33 7.50
CA ASN A 277 29.00 -29.72 7.93
C ASN A 277 27.94 -30.53 7.20
N PRO A 278 28.31 -31.52 6.36
CA PRO A 278 27.36 -32.36 5.63
C PRO A 278 26.38 -33.12 6.53
N GLU A 279 26.78 -33.42 7.76
CA GLU A 279 25.96 -34.14 8.74
C GLU A 279 24.91 -33.25 9.44
N SER A 280 24.96 -31.96 9.22
CA SER A 280 23.97 -31.03 9.82
C SER A 280 22.54 -31.34 9.38
N ILE A 281 21.58 -31.17 10.29
CA ILE A 281 20.14 -31.47 10.06
C ILE A 281 19.60 -30.74 8.82
N SER A 282 20.11 -29.55 8.56
CA SER A 282 19.70 -28.73 7.40
C SER A 282 20.14 -29.33 6.06
N ILE A 283 21.27 -30.06 6.05
CA ILE A 283 21.83 -30.67 4.83
C ILE A 283 21.38 -32.13 4.75
N SER A 284 21.44 -32.89 5.84
CA SER A 284 21.19 -34.34 5.87
C SER A 284 19.70 -34.71 5.64
N ARG A 285 18.75 -33.83 6.00
CA ARG A 285 17.32 -34.09 5.85
C ARG A 285 16.72 -33.34 4.67
N GLU A 286 15.87 -34.04 3.92
CA GLU A 286 15.07 -33.43 2.87
C GLU A 286 14.14 -32.36 3.46
N SER A 287 13.93 -31.31 2.68
CA SER A 287 12.91 -30.28 2.98
C SER A 287 11.52 -30.92 3.11
N ILE A 288 10.65 -30.31 3.94
CA ILE A 288 9.25 -30.75 4.07
C ILE A 288 8.56 -30.77 2.71
N LEU A 289 8.82 -29.75 1.88
CA LEU A 289 8.29 -29.66 0.51
C LEU A 289 8.82 -30.77 -0.39
N GLU A 290 10.12 -31.07 -0.38
CA GLU A 290 10.70 -32.17 -1.17
C GLU A 290 10.07 -33.52 -0.79
N LYS A 291 9.89 -33.76 0.52
CA LYS A 291 9.25 -34.98 1.02
C LYS A 291 7.79 -35.09 0.58
N THR A 292 7.05 -33.96 0.63
CA THR A 292 5.64 -33.93 0.23
C THR A 292 5.48 -34.18 -1.26
N ILE A 293 6.26 -33.49 -2.10
CA ILE A 293 6.23 -33.66 -3.56
C ILE A 293 6.60 -35.10 -3.96
N ARG A 294 7.62 -35.68 -3.34
CA ARG A 294 8.00 -37.08 -3.59
C ARG A 294 6.89 -38.03 -3.22
N ASN A 295 6.22 -37.83 -2.09
CA ASN A 295 5.10 -38.69 -1.69
C ASN A 295 3.90 -38.58 -2.66
N ILE A 296 3.64 -37.39 -3.19
CA ILE A 296 2.58 -37.19 -4.22
C ILE A 296 3.02 -37.85 -5.55
N GLY A 297 4.28 -37.69 -5.96
CA GLY A 297 4.80 -38.27 -7.21
C GLY A 297 4.95 -39.79 -7.21
N VAL A 298 4.89 -40.43 -6.06
CA VAL A 298 4.86 -41.92 -5.94
C VAL A 298 3.41 -42.46 -6.08
N VAL A 299 2.42 -41.56 -5.95
CA VAL A 299 0.98 -41.93 -6.04
C VAL A 299 0.44 -41.74 -7.47
N ILE A 300 1.22 -41.10 -8.37
CA ILE A 300 0.93 -40.94 -9.80
C ILE A 300 1.81 -41.91 -10.60
#